data_12f1b09b71f996b91ede4f6e106f3038
#
_entry.id   12f1b09b71f996b91ede4f6e106f3038
#
_cell.length_a   1.000
_cell.length_b   1.000
_cell.length_c   1.000
_cell.angle_alpha   90.00
_cell.angle_beta   90.00
_cell.angle_gamma   90.00
#
_symmetry.space_group_name_H-M   'P 1'
#
loop_
_entity.id
_entity.type
_entity.pdbx_description
1 polymer ?
#
loop_
_entity_poly.entity_id
_entity_poly.type
_entity_poly.pdbx_seq_one_letter_code
_entity_poly.pdbx_strand_id
1 'polypeptide(L)'
;MFGKKKTEEVKKEEQKYTWQQNVALYLHDMICMLVAVMAVLMLFLRIIVVDGPSMERTLLNGDYMLLVSNMFYKEPKHGDVVVVSKQAYDNGKPIVKRVIATEGQTVDIDFNEGVVYVDGVALQEDYINEPTYVEEGTEFPLTVPEGSIFVMGDNRNHSSDSRDVTLG
;
A
#
# COMPACT_ATOMS: atom_id res chain seq x y z
N MET A 1 -65.87 -37.75 15.91
CA MET A 1 -65.85 -36.39 16.47
C MET A 1 -64.47 -35.77 16.12
N PHE A 2 -64.38 -35.12 14.96
CA PHE A 2 -63.13 -34.60 14.42
C PHE A 2 -63.18 -33.05 14.50
N GLY A 3 -62.31 -32.46 15.36
CA GLY A 3 -62.18 -31.01 15.50
C GLY A 3 -61.46 -30.40 14.32
N LYS A 4 -62.09 -29.50 13.59
CA LYS A 4 -61.50 -28.65 12.58
C LYS A 4 -60.54 -27.66 13.26
N LYS A 5 -59.24 -27.83 13.06
CA LYS A 5 -58.24 -26.77 13.33
C LYS A 5 -58.46 -25.65 12.32
N LYS A 6 -58.90 -24.52 12.83
CA LYS A 6 -58.95 -23.26 12.12
C LYS A 6 -57.53 -22.77 11.91
N THR A 7 -57.04 -22.82 10.69
CA THR A 7 -55.78 -22.17 10.30
C THR A 7 -56.04 -20.66 10.20
N GLU A 8 -55.62 -19.92 11.17
CA GLU A 8 -55.59 -18.45 11.09
C GLU A 8 -54.44 -18.07 10.10
N GLU A 9 -54.85 -17.75 8.90
CA GLU A 9 -53.98 -17.00 7.96
C GLU A 9 -53.77 -15.62 8.54
N VAL A 10 -52.58 -15.40 9.05
CA VAL A 10 -52.10 -14.04 9.40
C VAL A 10 -51.91 -13.31 8.05
N LYS A 11 -52.95 -12.57 7.64
CA LYS A 11 -52.82 -11.59 6.57
C LYS A 11 -51.79 -10.56 7.03
N LYS A 12 -50.55 -10.59 6.53
CA LYS A 12 -49.65 -9.45 6.56
C LYS A 12 -50.37 -8.31 5.85
N GLU A 13 -50.84 -7.31 6.60
CA GLU A 13 -51.29 -6.07 6.04
C GLU A 13 -50.08 -5.45 5.31
N GLU A 14 -50.10 -5.40 3.98
CA GLU A 14 -49.16 -4.66 3.19
C GLU A 14 -49.35 -3.16 3.54
N GLN A 15 -48.41 -2.64 4.31
CA GLN A 15 -48.37 -1.24 4.68
C GLN A 15 -48.13 -0.41 3.43
N LYS A 16 -49.22 0.15 2.86
CA LYS A 16 -49.15 1.03 1.70
C LYS A 16 -48.60 2.40 2.12
N TYR A 17 -47.32 2.60 1.83
CA TYR A 17 -46.68 3.90 2.04
C TYR A 17 -47.23 4.94 1.05
N THR A 18 -47.36 6.18 1.51
CA THR A 18 -47.63 7.31 0.62
C THR A 18 -46.44 7.54 -0.33
N TRP A 19 -46.68 8.22 -1.48
CA TRP A 19 -45.60 8.51 -2.42
C TRP A 19 -44.41 9.24 -1.76
N GLN A 20 -44.70 10.19 -0.85
CA GLN A 20 -43.68 10.92 -0.08
C GLN A 20 -42.87 10.00 0.83
N GLN A 21 -43.51 9.05 1.50
CA GLN A 21 -42.85 8.05 2.34
C GLN A 21 -41.96 7.11 1.52
N ASN A 22 -42.42 6.69 0.34
CA ASN A 22 -41.62 5.87 -0.54
C ASN A 22 -40.38 6.62 -1.04
N VAL A 23 -40.49 7.88 -1.43
CA VAL A 23 -39.36 8.72 -1.82
C VAL A 23 -38.38 8.87 -0.66
N ALA A 24 -38.87 9.12 0.56
CA ALA A 24 -38.02 9.23 1.75
C ALA A 24 -37.26 7.92 2.05
N LEU A 25 -37.90 6.77 1.90
CA LEU A 25 -37.28 5.45 2.08
C LEU A 25 -36.20 5.21 1.01
N TYR A 26 -36.46 5.49 -0.25
CA TYR A 26 -35.46 5.38 -1.31
C TYR A 26 -34.25 6.29 -1.07
N LEU A 27 -34.45 7.52 -0.65
CA LEU A 27 -33.38 8.45 -0.30
C LEU A 27 -32.57 7.94 0.88
N HIS A 28 -33.24 7.43 1.92
CA HIS A 28 -32.58 6.82 3.07
C HIS A 28 -31.70 5.63 2.65
N ASP A 29 -32.26 4.71 1.87
CA ASP A 29 -31.51 3.52 1.41
C ASP A 29 -30.32 3.88 0.53
N MET A 30 -30.50 4.87 -0.35
CA MET A 30 -29.42 5.41 -1.19
C MET A 30 -28.30 6.03 -0.35
N ILE A 31 -28.67 6.81 0.68
CA ILE A 31 -27.67 7.39 1.62
C ILE A 31 -26.96 6.29 2.40
N CYS A 32 -27.69 5.31 2.93
CA CYS A 32 -27.09 4.19 3.65
C CYS A 32 -26.14 3.40 2.77
N MET A 33 -26.50 3.14 1.52
CA MET A 33 -25.63 2.46 0.56
C MET A 33 -24.38 3.29 0.26
N LEU A 34 -24.53 4.59 0.05
CA LEU A 34 -23.40 5.50 -0.18
C LEU A 34 -22.44 5.51 1.01
N VAL A 35 -22.97 5.63 2.24
CA VAL A 35 -22.17 5.60 3.47
C VAL A 35 -21.46 4.26 3.62
N ALA A 36 -22.12 3.15 3.34
CA ALA A 36 -21.50 1.81 3.39
C ALA A 36 -20.36 1.68 2.38
N VAL A 37 -20.56 2.12 1.13
CA VAL A 37 -19.52 2.12 0.09
C VAL A 37 -18.34 3.01 0.51
N MET A 38 -18.60 4.22 1.01
CA MET A 38 -17.55 5.12 1.48
C MET A 38 -16.77 4.53 2.65
N ALA A 39 -17.45 3.89 3.61
CA ALA A 39 -16.80 3.22 4.73
C ALA A 39 -15.89 2.07 4.25
N VAL A 40 -16.36 1.27 3.29
CA VAL A 40 -15.55 0.22 2.66
C VAL A 40 -14.33 0.81 1.97
N LEU A 41 -14.50 1.84 1.14
CA LEU A 41 -13.38 2.49 0.45
C LEU A 41 -12.34 3.06 1.41
N MET A 42 -12.77 3.68 2.53
CA MET A 42 -11.87 4.22 3.56
C MET A 42 -11.05 3.13 4.28
N LEU A 43 -11.56 1.90 4.37
CA LEU A 43 -10.83 0.77 4.95
C LEU A 43 -9.70 0.26 4.02
N PHE A 44 -9.88 0.40 2.72
CA PHE A 44 -9.02 -0.22 1.72
C PHE A 44 -8.10 0.74 0.98
N LEU A 45 -8.50 2.01 0.90
CA LEU A 45 -7.79 3.04 0.15
C LEU A 45 -7.44 4.20 1.08
N ARG A 46 -6.19 4.66 0.97
CA ARG A 46 -5.72 5.86 1.67
C ARG A 46 -5.06 6.79 0.66
N ILE A 47 -5.39 8.07 0.72
CA ILE A 47 -4.67 9.08 -0.03
C ILE A 47 -3.53 9.56 0.84
N ILE A 48 -2.32 9.53 0.30
CA ILE A 48 -1.11 10.07 0.92
C ILE A 48 -0.47 11.10 0.01
N VAL A 49 0.26 12.02 0.60
CA VAL A 49 1.02 13.03 -0.13
C VAL A 49 2.50 12.68 -0.02
N VAL A 50 3.20 12.73 -1.14
CA VAL A 50 4.65 12.52 -1.19
C VAL A 50 5.35 13.69 -0.52
N ASP A 51 6.22 13.39 0.45
CA ASP A 51 7.04 14.38 1.16
C ASP A 51 8.52 14.04 0.96
N GLY A 52 9.23 14.89 0.24
CA GLY A 52 10.65 14.78 -0.03
C GLY A 52 11.00 14.29 -1.45
N PRO A 53 12.30 14.37 -1.81
CA PRO A 53 12.79 14.12 -3.16
C PRO A 53 13.21 12.67 -3.43
N SER A 54 13.11 11.75 -2.45
CA SER A 54 13.74 10.42 -2.52
C SER A 54 13.24 9.53 -3.65
N MET A 55 12.08 9.84 -4.24
CA MET A 55 11.48 9.10 -5.35
C MET A 55 11.43 9.94 -6.64
N GLU A 56 12.19 11.03 -6.72
CA GLU A 56 12.27 11.89 -7.91
C GLU A 56 12.67 11.13 -9.15
N ARG A 57 12.13 11.54 -10.22
CA ARG A 57 11.69 11.10 -11.51
C ARG A 57 10.37 10.33 -11.48
N THR A 58 10.15 9.43 -10.54
CA THR A 58 8.88 8.65 -10.48
C THR A 58 7.78 9.39 -9.75
N LEU A 59 8.12 10.00 -8.61
CA LEU A 59 7.17 10.75 -7.76
C LEU A 59 7.82 12.06 -7.34
N LEU A 60 7.10 13.15 -7.51
CA LEU A 60 7.54 14.48 -7.12
C LEU A 60 7.01 14.86 -5.73
N ASN A 61 7.73 15.74 -5.06
CA ASN A 61 7.27 16.29 -3.79
C ASN A 61 5.91 17.00 -3.97
N GLY A 62 4.93 16.63 -3.15
CA GLY A 62 3.55 17.12 -3.23
C GLY A 62 2.60 16.28 -4.08
N ASP A 63 3.06 15.24 -4.75
CA ASP A 63 2.19 14.33 -5.49
C ASP A 63 1.23 13.59 -4.57
N TYR A 64 0.00 13.37 -5.06
CA TYR A 64 -1.00 12.57 -4.38
C TYR A 64 -0.95 11.13 -4.86
N MET A 65 -0.85 10.20 -3.93
CA MET A 65 -0.88 8.77 -4.22
C MET A 65 -2.07 8.09 -3.58
N LEU A 66 -2.61 7.09 -4.27
CA LEU A 66 -3.61 6.19 -3.72
C LEU A 66 -2.91 4.92 -3.21
N LEU A 67 -2.87 4.78 -1.89
CA LEU A 67 -2.30 3.62 -1.23
C LEU A 67 -3.36 2.53 -1.08
N VAL A 68 -3.05 1.34 -1.57
CA VAL A 68 -3.85 0.13 -1.35
C VAL A 68 -3.40 -0.54 -0.06
N SER A 69 -4.35 -0.90 0.80
CA SER A 69 -4.05 -1.56 2.07
C SER A 69 -3.37 -2.92 1.85
N ASN A 70 -2.38 -3.24 2.70
CA ASN A 70 -1.69 -4.52 2.75
C ASN A 70 -2.62 -5.72 3.07
N MET A 71 -3.89 -5.47 3.41
CA MET A 71 -4.90 -6.53 3.55
C MET A 71 -5.09 -7.30 2.23
N PHE A 72 -4.90 -6.64 1.08
CA PHE A 72 -5.05 -7.23 -0.26
C PHE A 72 -3.72 -7.54 -0.93
N TYR A 73 -2.64 -6.89 -0.49
CA TYR A 73 -1.34 -7.01 -1.10
C TYR A 73 -0.32 -7.42 -0.04
N LYS A 74 -0.01 -8.73 0.00
CA LYS A 74 0.81 -9.33 1.07
C LYS A 74 2.22 -9.70 0.63
N GLU A 75 2.45 -9.82 -0.67
CA GLU A 75 3.72 -10.28 -1.23
C GLU A 75 4.30 -9.20 -2.15
N PRO A 76 5.06 -8.25 -1.60
CA PRO A 76 5.76 -7.25 -2.40
C PRO A 76 6.70 -7.92 -3.40
N LYS A 77 6.79 -7.36 -4.60
CA LYS A 77 7.65 -7.85 -5.68
C LYS A 77 8.64 -6.78 -6.09
N HIS A 78 9.73 -7.20 -6.70
CA HIS A 78 10.67 -6.28 -7.34
C HIS A 78 9.94 -5.26 -8.23
N GLY A 79 10.26 -4.00 -8.06
CA GLY A 79 9.67 -2.88 -8.80
C GLY A 79 8.46 -2.23 -8.15
N ASP A 80 7.80 -2.86 -7.16
CA ASP A 80 6.68 -2.24 -6.46
C ASP A 80 7.10 -1.01 -5.66
N VAL A 81 6.24 0.01 -5.68
CA VAL A 81 6.40 1.18 -4.81
C VAL A 81 5.57 0.96 -3.55
N VAL A 82 6.25 0.97 -2.40
CA VAL A 82 5.67 0.65 -1.10
C VAL A 82 5.84 1.81 -0.12
N VAL A 83 4.98 1.84 0.89
CA VAL A 83 5.14 2.71 2.05
C VAL A 83 5.63 1.86 3.20
N VAL A 84 6.81 2.17 3.69
CA VAL A 84 7.44 1.47 4.82
C VAL A 84 7.58 2.40 6.01
N SER A 85 7.57 1.83 7.21
CA SER A 85 7.74 2.55 8.47
C SER A 85 8.51 1.67 9.43
N LYS A 86 9.59 2.17 10.00
CA LYS A 86 10.39 1.49 11.02
C LYS A 86 10.59 2.42 12.21
N GLN A 87 10.22 1.96 13.41
CA GLN A 87 10.27 2.80 14.62
C GLN A 87 11.67 3.32 14.92
N ALA A 88 12.71 2.59 14.54
CA ALA A 88 14.11 2.99 14.73
C ALA A 88 14.53 4.12 13.78
N TYR A 89 13.80 4.32 12.68
CA TYR A 89 14.08 5.36 11.69
C TYR A 89 13.05 6.48 11.79
N ASP A 90 13.50 7.71 11.99
CA ASP A 90 12.69 8.94 12.08
C ASP A 90 11.39 8.81 12.90
N ASN A 91 11.47 8.15 14.07
CA ASN A 91 10.32 7.87 14.96
C ASN A 91 9.14 7.16 14.30
N GLY A 92 9.40 6.34 13.29
CA GLY A 92 8.37 5.60 12.58
C GLY A 92 7.63 6.42 11.52
N LYS A 93 8.17 7.56 11.08
CA LYS A 93 7.61 8.31 9.96
C LYS A 93 7.55 7.42 8.71
N PRO A 94 6.39 7.31 8.06
CA PRO A 94 6.26 6.51 6.84
C PRO A 94 7.05 7.15 5.70
N ILE A 95 7.79 6.32 4.96
CA ILE A 95 8.55 6.72 3.78
C ILE A 95 8.13 5.89 2.58
N VAL A 96 8.20 6.49 1.40
CA VAL A 96 7.88 5.83 0.13
C VAL A 96 9.18 5.36 -0.50
N LYS A 97 9.25 4.08 -0.89
CA LYS A 97 10.44 3.47 -1.51
C LYS A 97 10.01 2.42 -2.54
N ARG A 98 10.97 2.01 -3.37
CA ARG A 98 10.80 0.91 -4.33
C ARG A 98 11.42 -0.37 -3.79
N VAL A 99 10.71 -1.48 -3.97
CA VAL A 99 11.23 -2.83 -3.66
C VAL A 99 12.28 -3.22 -4.69
N ILE A 100 13.48 -3.48 -4.20
CA ILE A 100 14.62 -3.93 -5.00
C ILE A 100 14.79 -5.43 -4.90
N ALA A 101 14.68 -5.98 -3.69
CA ALA A 101 14.79 -7.42 -3.46
C ALA A 101 13.82 -7.86 -2.37
N THR A 102 13.46 -9.14 -2.38
CA THR A 102 12.60 -9.79 -1.40
C THR A 102 13.40 -10.82 -0.61
N GLU A 103 12.79 -11.42 0.40
CA GLU A 103 13.42 -12.41 1.28
C GLU A 103 14.21 -13.48 0.51
N GLY A 104 15.38 -13.83 1.03
CA GLY A 104 16.27 -14.85 0.48
C GLY A 104 17.12 -14.39 -0.71
N GLN A 105 16.80 -13.27 -1.35
CA GLN A 105 17.62 -12.71 -2.42
C GLN A 105 18.85 -11.99 -1.87
N THR A 106 19.95 -12.02 -2.62
CA THR A 106 21.18 -11.34 -2.26
C THR A 106 21.32 -10.05 -3.06
N VAL A 107 21.44 -8.92 -2.35
CA VAL A 107 21.71 -7.60 -2.93
C VAL A 107 23.21 -7.33 -2.85
N ASP A 108 23.79 -6.83 -3.90
CA ASP A 108 25.15 -6.28 -3.95
C ASP A 108 25.14 -4.93 -4.69
N ILE A 109 26.04 -4.02 -4.33
CA ILE A 109 26.11 -2.69 -4.93
C ILE A 109 27.57 -2.34 -5.22
N ASP A 110 27.87 -2.11 -6.48
CA ASP A 110 29.13 -1.50 -6.89
C ASP A 110 28.97 0.03 -6.86
N PHE A 111 29.39 0.66 -5.79
CA PHE A 111 29.30 2.12 -5.62
C PHE A 111 30.27 2.89 -6.53
N ASN A 112 31.27 2.26 -7.14
CA ASN A 112 32.16 2.93 -8.08
C ASN A 112 31.50 3.06 -9.45
N GLU A 113 30.86 1.97 -9.91
CA GLU A 113 30.13 1.94 -11.19
C GLU A 113 28.67 2.40 -11.00
N GLY A 114 28.17 2.46 -9.75
CA GLY A 114 26.80 2.85 -9.42
C GLY A 114 25.75 1.81 -9.77
N VAL A 115 26.13 0.53 -9.86
CA VAL A 115 25.27 -0.57 -10.32
C VAL A 115 24.79 -1.41 -9.15
N VAL A 116 23.49 -1.71 -9.14
CA VAL A 116 22.85 -2.61 -8.15
C VAL A 116 22.68 -3.99 -8.79
N TYR A 117 23.03 -5.02 -8.02
CA TYR A 117 22.89 -6.42 -8.40
C TYR A 117 21.91 -7.11 -7.45
N VAL A 118 21.08 -7.99 -7.99
CA VAL A 118 20.25 -8.93 -7.22
C VAL A 118 20.55 -10.33 -7.71
N ASP A 119 20.94 -11.21 -6.79
CA ASP A 119 21.36 -12.59 -7.06
C ASP A 119 22.48 -12.66 -8.14
N GLY A 120 23.37 -11.67 -8.12
CA GLY A 120 24.50 -11.53 -9.07
C GLY A 120 24.12 -11.02 -10.44
N VAL A 121 22.87 -10.63 -10.69
CA VAL A 121 22.39 -10.04 -11.94
C VAL A 121 22.27 -8.53 -11.80
N ALA A 122 22.93 -7.77 -12.66
CA ALA A 122 22.78 -6.31 -12.69
C ALA A 122 21.35 -5.91 -13.03
N LEU A 123 20.78 -5.01 -12.24
CA LEU A 123 19.43 -4.50 -12.47
C LEU A 123 19.43 -3.53 -13.66
N GLN A 124 18.36 -3.59 -14.45
CA GLN A 124 18.05 -2.58 -15.44
C GLN A 124 17.06 -1.57 -14.82
N GLU A 125 17.51 -0.34 -14.61
CA GLU A 125 16.82 0.61 -13.75
C GLU A 125 16.48 1.92 -14.46
N ASP A 126 15.56 1.87 -15.42
CA ASP A 126 15.15 3.04 -16.22
C ASP A 126 14.42 4.12 -15.39
N TYR A 127 14.06 3.80 -14.16
CA TYR A 127 13.32 4.67 -13.23
C TYR A 127 14.22 5.50 -12.32
N ILE A 128 15.51 5.20 -12.20
CA ILE A 128 16.41 5.96 -11.30
C ILE A 128 16.78 7.32 -11.86
N ASN A 129 17.04 8.26 -10.98
CA ASN A 129 17.49 9.59 -11.35
C ASN A 129 18.94 9.58 -11.83
N GLU A 130 19.77 8.81 -11.14
CA GLU A 130 21.21 8.65 -11.38
C GLU A 130 21.71 7.32 -10.79
N PRO A 131 22.88 6.80 -11.23
CA PRO A 131 23.48 5.60 -10.65
C PRO A 131 23.76 5.74 -9.15
N THR A 132 23.89 4.61 -8.44
CA THR A 132 23.98 4.53 -6.98
C THR A 132 25.43 4.69 -6.49
N TYR A 133 25.82 5.87 -6.06
CA TYR A 133 27.19 6.16 -5.61
C TYR A 133 27.34 6.34 -4.10
N VAL A 134 26.23 6.63 -3.38
CA VAL A 134 26.27 6.94 -1.95
C VAL A 134 26.06 5.68 -1.11
N GLU A 135 27.06 5.38 -0.29
CA GLU A 135 26.98 4.37 0.77
C GLU A 135 26.28 4.96 2.01
N GLU A 136 25.44 4.17 2.70
CA GLU A 136 24.73 4.60 3.92
C GLU A 136 25.04 3.69 5.12
N GLY A 137 26.12 2.92 5.04
CA GLY A 137 26.69 2.15 6.14
C GLY A 137 26.30 0.68 6.18
N THR A 138 25.36 0.20 5.38
CA THR A 138 25.06 -1.22 5.23
C THR A 138 26.18 -1.90 4.44
N GLU A 139 26.66 -3.03 4.93
CA GLU A 139 27.70 -3.84 4.25
C GLU A 139 27.07 -4.73 3.17
N PHE A 140 27.74 -4.81 2.01
CA PHE A 140 27.33 -5.64 0.88
C PHE A 140 28.42 -6.69 0.54
N PRO A 141 28.06 -7.87 -0.04
CA PRO A 141 26.68 -8.30 -0.36
C PRO A 141 25.83 -8.62 0.88
N LEU A 142 24.53 -8.30 0.80
CA LEU A 142 23.53 -8.54 1.85
C LEU A 142 22.46 -9.51 1.36
N THR A 143 22.22 -10.59 2.11
CA THR A 143 21.03 -11.44 1.87
C THR A 143 19.84 -10.92 2.66
N VAL A 144 18.73 -10.65 1.98
CA VAL A 144 17.50 -10.13 2.59
C VAL A 144 16.92 -11.15 3.54
N PRO A 145 16.72 -10.80 4.84
CA PRO A 145 16.18 -11.72 5.83
C PRO A 145 14.76 -12.20 5.50
N GLU A 146 14.38 -13.35 6.07
CA GLU A 146 13.01 -13.87 5.97
C GLU A 146 11.98 -12.84 6.49
N GLY A 147 10.86 -12.70 5.78
CA GLY A 147 9.80 -11.73 6.09
C GLY A 147 10.18 -10.27 5.86
N SER A 148 11.33 -10.00 5.23
CA SER A 148 11.83 -8.65 4.96
C SER A 148 11.88 -8.36 3.47
N ILE A 149 12.00 -7.08 3.14
CA ILE A 149 12.25 -6.58 1.79
C ILE A 149 13.40 -5.57 1.82
N PHE A 150 14.18 -5.52 0.77
CA PHE A 150 15.18 -4.48 0.56
C PHE A 150 14.60 -3.42 -0.35
N VAL A 151 14.58 -2.18 0.12
CA VAL A 151 13.96 -1.05 -0.60
C VAL A 151 14.95 0.07 -0.84
N MET A 152 14.84 0.75 -1.98
CA MET A 152 15.62 1.93 -2.29
C MET A 152 14.74 3.05 -2.85
N GLY A 153 15.20 4.29 -2.70
CA GLY A 153 14.61 5.42 -3.41
C GLY A 153 15.04 5.46 -4.88
N ASP A 154 14.21 6.00 -5.75
CA ASP A 154 14.55 6.18 -7.16
C ASP A 154 15.58 7.31 -7.34
N ASN A 155 15.60 8.30 -6.45
CA ASN A 155 16.66 9.31 -6.35
C ASN A 155 17.79 8.80 -5.46
N ARG A 156 18.60 7.89 -5.99
CA ARG A 156 19.59 7.05 -5.32
C ARG A 156 20.51 7.77 -4.33
N ASN A 157 21.05 8.89 -4.73
CA ASN A 157 22.02 9.62 -3.91
C ASN A 157 21.37 10.68 -2.98
N HIS A 158 20.03 10.79 -3.01
CA HIS A 158 19.24 11.67 -2.17
C HIS A 158 18.09 10.93 -1.46
N SER A 159 18.34 9.69 -1.02
CA SER A 159 17.36 8.82 -0.37
C SER A 159 18.00 8.09 0.78
N SER A 160 17.43 8.18 1.97
CA SER A 160 17.72 7.21 3.04
C SER A 160 16.77 6.04 2.89
N ASP A 161 17.33 4.83 2.79
CA ASP A 161 16.60 3.60 2.49
C ASP A 161 17.30 2.38 3.13
N SER A 162 17.13 1.16 2.62
CA SER A 162 17.71 -0.05 3.22
C SER A 162 19.25 -0.08 3.20
N ARG A 163 19.92 0.88 2.59
CA ARG A 163 21.36 1.09 2.71
C ARG A 163 21.74 1.74 4.06
N ASP A 164 20.81 2.44 4.70
CA ASP A 164 20.99 3.00 6.04
C ASP A 164 20.77 1.91 7.10
N VAL A 165 21.78 1.68 7.94
CA VAL A 165 21.79 0.65 8.99
C VAL A 165 20.64 0.81 10.00
N THR A 166 20.03 1.97 10.11
CA THR A 166 18.88 2.20 11.01
C THR A 166 17.56 1.80 10.37
N LEU A 167 17.49 1.75 9.05
CA LEU A 167 16.33 1.33 8.28
C LEU A 167 16.43 -0.12 7.83
N GLY A 168 17.62 -0.58 7.42
CA GLY A 168 17.90 -1.95 6.94
C GLY A 168 17.90 -3.03 8.01
#